data_00832ffa75c16b59c0d8710ce1071443
#
_entry.id   00832ffa75c16b59c0d8710ce1071443
#
_cell.length_a   1.000
_cell.length_b   1.000
_cell.length_c   1.000
_cell.angle_alpha   90.00
_cell.angle_beta   90.00
_cell.angle_gamma   90.00
#
_symmetry.space_group_name_H-M   'P 1'
#
loop_
_entity.id
_entity.type
_entity.pdbx_description
1 polymer ?
#
loop_
_entity_poly.entity_id
_entity_poly.type
_entity_poly.pdbx_seq_one_letter_code
_entity_poly.pdbx_strand_id
1 'polypeptide(L)'
;MSKEQFGILLSNIDLSTIPNPELPPPAEDGRIPVFNGDGYASPNPHPLSQEFVSFSSTIKSPVLDIGAAFGLTSINALKKGATVICNEKEKKQLEYICHIKSITDEEKKRLYLKHGSILEIDFPNNSLGAIHISRVMHFFKPNEVELFSQKAYNWLIPNGRLYIITMSQYNYANPKGFSEFYNNEIKKGVEFPGMINDYKFKDEKYVLHAIDPVVMMRVGNKYGFICKKIELSGGKDDDDYTCAILVKDYHH
;
A
#
# COMPACT_ATOMS: atom_id res chain seq x y z
N MET A 1 -24.83 4.10 5.21
CA MET A 1 -23.83 3.01 4.98
C MET A 1 -23.48 2.41 6.32
N SER A 2 -23.56 1.08 6.49
CA SER A 2 -23.12 0.45 7.72
C SER A 2 -21.61 0.56 7.84
N LYS A 3 -21.11 1.01 8.99
CA LYS A 3 -19.67 1.17 9.25
C LYS A 3 -18.89 -0.16 9.24
N GLU A 4 -19.59 -1.29 9.29
CA GLU A 4 -19.03 -2.65 9.21
C GLU A 4 -18.30 -2.94 7.90
N GLN A 5 -18.62 -2.23 6.82
CA GLN A 5 -17.94 -2.38 5.53
C GLN A 5 -16.48 -1.93 5.57
N PHE A 6 -16.12 -1.02 6.50
CA PHE A 6 -14.74 -0.55 6.65
C PHE A 6 -13.88 -1.43 7.56
N GLY A 7 -14.45 -2.43 8.23
CA GLY A 7 -13.77 -3.29 9.18
C GLY A 7 -14.23 -3.05 10.62
N ILE A 8 -13.45 -3.51 11.58
CA ILE A 8 -13.75 -3.40 13.01
C ILE A 8 -13.14 -2.11 13.54
N LEU A 9 -13.95 -1.26 14.16
CA LEU A 9 -13.46 -0.04 14.81
C LEU A 9 -12.66 -0.41 16.06
N LEU A 10 -11.45 0.13 16.21
CA LEU A 10 -10.56 -0.24 17.31
C LEU A 10 -11.16 0.01 18.70
N SER A 11 -11.97 1.07 18.86
CA SER A 11 -12.69 1.34 20.10
C SER A 11 -13.73 0.28 20.50
N ASN A 12 -14.11 -0.60 19.55
CA ASN A 12 -15.09 -1.67 19.78
C ASN A 12 -14.43 -3.04 20.06
N ILE A 13 -13.09 -3.08 20.08
CA ILE A 13 -12.33 -4.30 20.34
C ILE A 13 -12.04 -4.40 21.84
N ASP A 14 -12.37 -5.55 22.42
CA ASP A 14 -11.90 -5.91 23.76
C ASP A 14 -10.44 -6.35 23.68
N LEU A 15 -9.53 -5.45 24.03
CA LEU A 15 -8.09 -5.67 23.96
C LEU A 15 -7.59 -6.81 24.87
N SER A 16 -8.37 -7.17 25.90
CA SER A 16 -8.00 -8.30 26.77
C SER A 16 -8.08 -9.66 26.07
N THR A 17 -8.84 -9.73 24.97
CA THR A 17 -9.01 -10.94 24.15
C THR A 17 -8.05 -11.03 22.96
N ILE A 18 -7.31 -9.94 22.68
CA ILE A 18 -6.40 -9.86 21.54
C ILE A 18 -4.98 -10.16 21.98
N PRO A 19 -4.27 -11.09 21.31
CA PRO A 19 -2.85 -11.30 21.54
C PRO A 19 -2.06 -10.02 21.39
N ASN A 20 -1.02 -9.85 22.21
CA ASN A 20 -0.08 -8.73 22.12
C ASN A 20 1.28 -9.25 21.64
N PRO A 21 1.50 -9.42 20.34
CA PRO A 21 2.73 -9.96 19.81
C PRO A 21 3.88 -8.97 19.98
N GLU A 22 5.04 -9.48 20.38
CA GLU A 22 6.28 -8.70 20.41
C GLU A 22 6.81 -8.49 18.99
N LEU A 23 7.35 -7.29 18.72
CA LEU A 23 8.01 -7.01 17.46
C LEU A 23 9.24 -7.90 17.28
N PRO A 24 9.47 -8.42 16.07
CA PRO A 24 10.74 -9.04 15.75
C PRO A 24 11.90 -8.04 15.95
N PRO A 25 13.10 -8.53 16.30
CA PRO A 25 14.26 -7.65 16.40
C PRO A 25 14.53 -6.98 15.05
N PRO A 26 14.90 -5.68 15.06
CA PRO A 26 15.23 -4.98 13.82
C PRO A 26 16.47 -5.59 13.16
N ALA A 27 16.50 -5.55 11.83
CA ALA A 27 17.71 -5.84 11.05
C ALA A 27 18.78 -4.75 11.26
N GLU A 28 20.00 -4.99 10.77
CA GLU A 28 21.14 -4.05 10.91
C GLU A 28 20.84 -2.64 10.35
N ASP A 29 20.00 -2.55 9.35
CA ASP A 29 19.55 -1.29 8.74
C ASP A 29 18.34 -0.65 9.44
N GLY A 30 17.91 -1.19 10.58
CA GLY A 30 16.80 -0.72 11.39
C GLY A 30 15.41 -1.10 10.86
N ARG A 31 15.31 -1.81 9.73
CA ARG A 31 14.03 -2.34 9.24
C ARG A 31 13.54 -3.49 10.11
N ILE A 32 12.25 -3.59 10.34
CA ILE A 32 11.64 -4.62 11.18
C ILE A 32 11.03 -5.71 10.30
N PRO A 33 11.44 -7.00 10.45
CA PRO A 33 10.81 -8.10 9.72
C PRO A 33 9.31 -8.15 10.00
N VAL A 34 8.49 -8.31 8.96
CA VAL A 34 7.04 -8.53 9.14
C VAL A 34 6.78 -9.95 9.63
N PHE A 35 5.66 -10.18 10.34
CA PHE A 35 5.39 -11.45 11.00
C PHE A 35 5.25 -12.64 10.05
N ASN A 36 4.75 -12.40 8.84
CA ASN A 36 4.61 -13.45 7.81
C ASN A 36 5.92 -13.73 7.03
N GLY A 37 6.99 -12.98 7.30
CA GLY A 37 8.27 -13.17 6.63
C GLY A 37 8.38 -12.58 5.22
N ASP A 38 7.31 -12.00 4.65
CA ASP A 38 7.26 -11.50 3.26
C ASP A 38 8.09 -10.22 3.02
N GLY A 39 8.80 -9.72 4.03
CA GLY A 39 9.64 -8.54 3.89
C GLY A 39 9.89 -7.78 5.18
N TYR A 40 10.08 -6.47 5.06
CA TYR A 40 10.44 -5.59 6.17
C TYR A 40 9.57 -4.33 6.17
N ALA A 41 9.16 -3.90 7.35
CA ALA A 41 8.63 -2.56 7.59
C ALA A 41 9.78 -1.56 7.78
N SER A 42 9.74 -0.43 7.10
CA SER A 42 10.70 0.66 7.29
C SER A 42 10.33 1.49 8.52
N PRO A 43 11.29 1.87 9.38
CA PRO A 43 11.05 2.80 10.47
C PRO A 43 10.81 4.22 9.99
N ASN A 44 11.25 4.55 8.77
CA ASN A 44 11.12 5.87 8.18
C ASN A 44 10.04 5.86 7.08
N PRO A 45 9.06 6.78 7.14
CA PRO A 45 8.05 6.89 6.10
C PRO A 45 8.66 7.46 4.82
N HIS A 46 8.29 6.90 3.68
CA HIS A 46 8.64 7.44 2.37
C HIS A 46 8.02 8.85 2.18
N PRO A 47 8.68 9.78 1.43
CA PRO A 47 8.11 11.10 1.18
C PRO A 47 6.68 11.07 0.62
N LEU A 48 6.35 10.15 -0.30
CA LEU A 48 5.02 10.00 -0.83
C LEU A 48 4.00 9.54 0.23
N SER A 49 4.42 8.72 1.20
CA SER A 49 3.57 8.35 2.34
C SER A 49 3.30 9.56 3.24
N GLN A 50 4.25 10.49 3.37
CA GLN A 50 4.04 11.75 4.10
C GLN A 50 3.07 12.68 3.34
N GLU A 51 3.12 12.70 2.00
CA GLU A 51 2.13 13.42 1.18
C GLU A 51 0.71 12.84 1.38
N PHE A 52 0.57 11.50 1.43
CA PHE A 52 -0.70 10.84 1.77
C PHE A 52 -1.20 11.27 3.16
N VAL A 53 -0.33 11.22 4.19
CA VAL A 53 -0.67 11.64 5.55
C VAL A 53 -1.13 13.10 5.58
N SER A 54 -0.44 13.98 4.86
CA SER A 54 -0.79 15.40 4.79
C SER A 54 -2.12 15.61 4.08
N PHE A 55 -2.37 14.92 2.98
CA PHE A 55 -3.65 14.99 2.26
C PHE A 55 -4.81 14.42 3.09
N SER A 56 -4.57 13.34 3.83
CA SER A 56 -5.58 12.68 4.67
C SER A 56 -6.20 13.62 5.72
N SER A 57 -5.44 14.60 6.19
CA SER A 57 -5.94 15.61 7.15
C SER A 57 -6.87 16.65 6.54
N THR A 58 -6.95 16.75 5.21
CA THR A 58 -7.75 17.75 4.50
C THR A 58 -9.11 17.22 4.05
N ILE A 59 -9.38 15.93 4.22
CA ILE A 59 -10.61 15.29 3.75
C ILE A 59 -11.39 14.66 4.90
N LYS A 60 -12.73 14.61 4.75
CA LYS A 60 -13.62 14.03 5.77
C LYS A 60 -13.89 12.55 5.56
N SER A 61 -13.77 12.07 4.31
CA SER A 61 -13.98 10.65 3.99
C SER A 61 -12.86 9.80 4.55
N PRO A 62 -13.14 8.54 4.95
CA PRO A 62 -12.11 7.63 5.41
C PRO A 62 -10.98 7.46 4.39
N VAL A 63 -9.77 7.22 4.88
CA VAL A 63 -8.61 6.88 4.06
C VAL A 63 -8.18 5.45 4.32
N LEU A 64 -7.66 4.78 3.31
CA LEU A 64 -7.26 3.38 3.34
C LEU A 64 -5.73 3.26 3.22
N ASP A 65 -5.11 2.56 4.16
CA ASP A 65 -3.69 2.18 4.14
C ASP A 65 -3.60 0.66 3.94
N ILE A 66 -3.11 0.23 2.78
CA ILE A 66 -3.06 -1.17 2.34
C ILE A 66 -1.69 -1.75 2.62
N GLY A 67 -1.66 -2.93 3.25
CA GLY A 67 -0.41 -3.56 3.67
C GLY A 67 0.29 -2.71 4.73
N ALA A 68 -0.46 -2.25 5.70
CA ALA A 68 -0.02 -1.26 6.69
C ALA A 68 1.11 -1.75 7.61
N ALA A 69 1.47 -3.03 7.57
CA ALA A 69 2.47 -3.66 8.42
C ALA A 69 2.22 -3.32 9.91
N PHE A 70 3.15 -2.62 10.55
CA PHE A 70 3.01 -2.20 11.95
C PHE A 70 2.32 -0.82 12.11
N GLY A 71 1.64 -0.33 11.08
CA GLY A 71 0.74 0.81 11.16
C GLY A 71 1.39 2.20 11.14
N LEU A 72 2.66 2.34 10.76
CA LEU A 72 3.37 3.63 10.80
C LEU A 72 2.62 4.74 10.03
N THR A 73 2.23 4.50 8.79
CA THR A 73 1.51 5.48 7.95
C THR A 73 0.09 5.70 8.46
N SER A 74 -0.61 4.61 8.81
CA SER A 74 -1.95 4.65 9.40
C SER A 74 -2.00 5.52 10.65
N ILE A 75 -1.07 5.33 11.59
CA ILE A 75 -1.02 6.08 12.86
C ILE A 75 -0.68 7.55 12.61
N ASN A 76 0.25 7.84 11.70
CA ASN A 76 0.57 9.22 11.35
C ASN A 76 -0.64 9.97 10.75
N ALA A 77 -1.42 9.31 9.87
CA ALA A 77 -2.66 9.88 9.33
C ALA A 77 -3.73 10.06 10.43
N LEU A 78 -3.87 9.07 11.31
CA LEU A 78 -4.79 9.12 12.44
C LEU A 78 -4.48 10.29 13.38
N LYS A 79 -3.21 10.52 13.70
CA LYS A 79 -2.75 11.65 14.54
C LYS A 79 -2.96 13.01 13.87
N LYS A 80 -3.00 13.07 12.55
CA LYS A 80 -3.38 14.26 11.79
C LYS A 80 -4.90 14.49 11.70
N GLY A 81 -5.70 13.66 12.34
CA GLY A 81 -7.15 13.82 12.43
C GLY A 81 -7.96 12.99 11.43
N ALA A 82 -7.32 12.21 10.56
CA ALA A 82 -8.02 11.38 9.59
C ALA A 82 -8.83 10.24 10.25
N THR A 83 -9.88 9.78 9.58
CA THR A 83 -10.47 8.47 9.81
C THR A 83 -9.75 7.46 8.93
N VAL A 84 -9.15 6.44 9.53
CA VAL A 84 -8.21 5.54 8.85
C VAL A 84 -8.76 4.12 8.84
N ILE A 85 -8.67 3.47 7.70
CA ILE A 85 -8.86 2.02 7.54
C ILE A 85 -7.46 1.44 7.34
N CYS A 86 -7.00 0.69 8.34
CA CYS A 86 -5.74 -0.03 8.33
C CYS A 86 -6.00 -1.44 7.82
N ASN A 87 -5.59 -1.75 6.59
CA ASN A 87 -5.76 -3.06 5.99
C ASN A 87 -4.45 -3.85 6.04
N GLU A 88 -4.55 -5.10 6.44
CA GLU A 88 -3.43 -6.02 6.44
C GLU A 88 -3.91 -7.48 6.24
N LYS A 89 -3.18 -8.26 5.44
CA LYS A 89 -3.47 -9.68 5.24
C LYS A 89 -3.00 -10.55 6.40
N GLU A 90 -1.95 -10.11 7.11
CA GLU A 90 -1.41 -10.81 8.27
C GLU A 90 -2.09 -10.32 9.56
N LYS A 91 -2.90 -11.20 10.14
CA LYS A 91 -3.69 -10.88 11.33
C LYS A 91 -2.83 -10.44 12.51
N LYS A 92 -1.67 -11.07 12.71
CA LYS A 92 -0.76 -10.78 13.81
C LYS A 92 -0.23 -9.32 13.78
N GLN A 93 -0.11 -8.71 12.60
CA GLN A 93 0.25 -7.30 12.45
C GLN A 93 -0.88 -6.38 12.93
N LEU A 94 -2.15 -6.72 12.65
CA LEU A 94 -3.29 -5.98 13.19
C LEU A 94 -3.42 -6.15 14.72
N GLU A 95 -3.14 -7.34 15.24
CA GLU A 95 -3.10 -7.60 16.68
C GLU A 95 -2.06 -6.71 17.37
N TYR A 96 -0.86 -6.56 16.80
CA TYR A 96 0.14 -5.62 17.30
C TYR A 96 -0.37 -4.18 17.31
N ILE A 97 -1.04 -3.73 16.24
CA ILE A 97 -1.56 -2.37 16.13
C ILE A 97 -2.60 -2.08 17.22
N CYS A 98 -3.39 -3.08 17.63
CA CYS A 98 -4.35 -2.94 18.74
C CYS A 98 -3.72 -2.48 20.05
N HIS A 99 -2.46 -2.85 20.28
CA HIS A 99 -1.76 -2.59 21.54
C HIS A 99 -0.80 -1.40 21.51
N ILE A 100 -0.80 -0.60 20.44
CA ILE A 100 0.06 0.59 20.34
C ILE A 100 -0.39 1.65 21.34
N LYS A 101 0.42 1.86 22.39
CA LYS A 101 0.11 2.75 23.52
C LYS A 101 -0.05 4.21 23.14
N SER A 102 0.53 4.64 22.01
CA SER A 102 0.44 6.04 21.58
C SER A 102 -0.89 6.41 20.93
N ILE A 103 -1.79 5.45 20.69
CA ILE A 103 -3.13 5.68 20.14
C ILE A 103 -4.09 5.99 21.31
N THR A 104 -4.62 7.21 21.33
CA THR A 104 -5.57 7.66 22.37
C THR A 104 -6.96 7.06 22.16
N ASP A 105 -7.83 7.10 23.18
CA ASP A 105 -9.19 6.56 23.08
C ASP A 105 -10.04 7.32 22.04
N GLU A 106 -9.79 8.61 21.84
CA GLU A 106 -10.45 9.39 20.77
C GLU A 106 -9.95 8.99 19.39
N GLU A 107 -8.68 8.64 19.25
CA GLU A 107 -8.12 8.13 18.00
C GLU A 107 -8.63 6.73 17.68
N LYS A 108 -8.82 5.86 18.67
CA LYS A 108 -9.42 4.52 18.50
C LYS A 108 -10.82 4.59 17.87
N LYS A 109 -11.58 5.66 18.07
CA LYS A 109 -12.90 5.90 17.45
C LYS A 109 -12.84 6.24 15.96
N ARG A 110 -11.64 6.41 15.40
CA ARG A 110 -11.39 6.76 13.99
C ARG A 110 -10.45 5.78 13.28
N LEU A 111 -10.05 4.69 13.94
CA LEU A 111 -9.20 3.64 13.37
C LEU A 111 -10.00 2.36 13.17
N TYR A 112 -10.18 1.98 11.92
CA TYR A 112 -10.76 0.70 11.51
C TYR A 112 -9.65 -0.29 11.17
N LEU A 113 -9.78 -1.53 11.64
CA LEU A 113 -8.90 -2.64 11.28
C LEU A 113 -9.62 -3.54 10.29
N LYS A 114 -9.02 -3.77 9.12
CA LYS A 114 -9.58 -4.60 8.05
C LYS A 114 -8.60 -5.72 7.70
N HIS A 115 -8.89 -6.91 8.20
CA HIS A 115 -8.10 -8.11 7.89
C HIS A 115 -8.47 -8.67 6.52
N GLY A 116 -7.47 -9.13 5.78
CA GLY A 116 -7.63 -9.89 4.53
C GLY A 116 -6.90 -9.26 3.34
N SER A 117 -6.83 -10.02 2.25
CA SER A 117 -6.25 -9.58 0.99
C SER A 117 -7.08 -8.46 0.36
N ILE A 118 -6.43 -7.37 -0.04
CA ILE A 118 -7.10 -6.25 -0.70
C ILE A 118 -7.74 -6.64 -2.05
N LEU A 119 -7.24 -7.70 -2.69
CA LEU A 119 -7.81 -8.22 -3.92
C LEU A 119 -9.18 -8.89 -3.70
N GLU A 120 -9.42 -9.41 -2.49
CA GLU A 120 -10.66 -10.10 -2.10
C GLU A 120 -11.65 -9.18 -1.36
N ILE A 121 -11.13 -8.14 -0.68
CA ILE A 121 -11.94 -7.15 0.04
C ILE A 121 -12.61 -6.21 -0.95
N ASP A 122 -13.77 -5.68 -0.57
CA ASP A 122 -14.45 -4.60 -1.28
C ASP A 122 -14.89 -3.48 -0.34
N PHE A 123 -15.02 -2.29 -0.90
CA PHE A 123 -15.52 -1.09 -0.23
C PHE A 123 -16.65 -0.46 -1.06
N PRO A 124 -17.57 0.29 -0.44
CA PRO A 124 -18.59 0.99 -1.19
C PRO A 124 -18.00 1.96 -2.22
N ASN A 125 -18.65 2.09 -3.35
CA ASN A 125 -18.29 3.07 -4.36
C ASN A 125 -18.33 4.49 -3.76
N ASN A 126 -17.39 5.34 -4.15
CA ASN A 126 -17.30 6.73 -3.72
C ASN A 126 -17.31 6.90 -2.19
N SER A 127 -16.59 6.05 -1.46
CA SER A 127 -16.57 6.07 0.00
C SER A 127 -15.20 6.45 0.60
N LEU A 128 -14.12 6.32 -0.15
CA LEU A 128 -12.76 6.57 0.31
C LEU A 128 -12.22 7.89 -0.23
N GLY A 129 -11.63 8.70 0.64
CA GLY A 129 -11.02 9.97 0.25
C GLY A 129 -9.61 9.81 -0.31
N ALA A 130 -8.86 8.86 0.20
CA ALA A 130 -7.54 8.49 -0.31
C ALA A 130 -7.25 7.01 -0.06
N ILE A 131 -6.40 6.45 -0.91
CA ILE A 131 -5.86 5.09 -0.79
C ILE A 131 -4.34 5.19 -0.84
N HIS A 132 -3.66 4.54 0.08
CA HIS A 132 -2.21 4.38 0.10
C HIS A 132 -1.87 2.89 -0.05
N ILE A 133 -0.97 2.58 -0.96
CA ILE A 133 -0.43 1.22 -1.16
C ILE A 133 1.08 1.33 -1.36
N SER A 134 1.82 0.87 -0.35
CA SER A 134 3.27 0.99 -0.34
C SER A 134 3.93 -0.36 -0.23
N ARG A 135 4.75 -0.69 -1.23
CA ARG A 135 5.53 -1.92 -1.29
C ARG A 135 4.68 -3.20 -1.20
N VAL A 136 3.49 -3.16 -1.84
CA VAL A 136 2.55 -4.28 -1.94
C VAL A 136 2.28 -4.66 -3.39
N MET A 137 2.11 -3.66 -4.30
CA MET A 137 1.71 -3.95 -5.69
C MET A 137 2.71 -4.81 -6.47
N HIS A 138 3.98 -4.81 -6.08
CA HIS A 138 4.97 -5.67 -6.73
C HIS A 138 4.77 -7.18 -6.46
N PHE A 139 3.86 -7.55 -5.55
CA PHE A 139 3.39 -8.93 -5.40
C PHE A 139 2.19 -9.27 -6.30
N PHE A 140 1.66 -8.31 -7.04
CA PHE A 140 0.49 -8.50 -7.88
C PHE A 140 0.89 -8.96 -9.28
N LYS A 141 0.17 -9.95 -9.80
CA LYS A 141 0.22 -10.32 -11.21
C LYS A 141 -0.44 -9.24 -12.07
N PRO A 142 -0.20 -9.22 -13.39
CA PRO A 142 -0.79 -8.23 -14.30
C PRO A 142 -2.32 -8.04 -14.13
N ASN A 143 -3.07 -9.13 -14.14
CA ASN A 143 -4.52 -9.11 -13.96
C ASN A 143 -4.95 -8.62 -12.56
N GLU A 144 -4.13 -8.82 -11.54
CA GLU A 144 -4.37 -8.33 -10.18
C GLU A 144 -4.08 -6.83 -10.06
N VAL A 145 -3.06 -6.32 -10.78
CA VAL A 145 -2.81 -4.86 -10.88
C VAL A 145 -4.01 -4.18 -11.53
N GLU A 146 -4.56 -4.75 -12.60
CA GLU A 146 -5.76 -4.24 -13.26
C GLU A 146 -6.99 -4.28 -12.35
N LEU A 147 -7.25 -5.45 -11.73
CA LEU A 147 -8.37 -5.62 -10.80
C LEU A 147 -8.30 -4.60 -9.66
N PHE A 148 -7.13 -4.45 -9.02
CA PHE A 148 -6.93 -3.49 -7.95
C PHE A 148 -7.17 -2.06 -8.42
N SER A 149 -6.64 -1.68 -9.58
CA SER A 149 -6.80 -0.32 -10.12
C SER A 149 -8.27 0.02 -10.39
N GLN A 150 -9.03 -0.91 -10.95
CA GLN A 150 -10.47 -0.77 -11.15
C GLN A 150 -11.21 -0.60 -9.81
N LYS A 151 -10.92 -1.47 -8.82
CA LYS A 151 -11.53 -1.39 -7.50
C LYS A 151 -11.19 -0.07 -6.82
N ALA A 152 -9.93 0.36 -6.83
CA ALA A 152 -9.49 1.61 -6.24
C ALA A 152 -10.20 2.83 -6.86
N TYR A 153 -10.38 2.83 -8.19
CA TYR A 153 -11.14 3.87 -8.87
C TYR A 153 -12.59 3.92 -8.39
N ASN A 154 -13.25 2.77 -8.28
CA ASN A 154 -14.65 2.70 -7.84
C ASN A 154 -14.80 3.19 -6.39
N TRP A 155 -13.89 2.80 -5.49
CA TRP A 155 -13.96 3.15 -4.07
C TRP A 155 -13.70 4.63 -3.78
N LEU A 156 -12.83 5.28 -4.56
CA LEU A 156 -12.50 6.68 -4.35
C LEU A 156 -13.68 7.60 -4.65
N ILE A 157 -13.83 8.63 -3.82
CA ILE A 157 -14.71 9.78 -4.12
C ILE A 157 -14.14 10.57 -5.31
N PRO A 158 -14.94 11.40 -6.01
CA PRO A 158 -14.40 12.38 -6.95
C PRO A 158 -13.30 13.23 -6.31
N ASN A 159 -12.19 13.45 -7.02
CA ASN A 159 -10.94 14.08 -6.55
C ASN A 159 -10.20 13.28 -5.46
N GLY A 160 -10.66 12.09 -5.09
CA GLY A 160 -9.93 11.16 -4.24
C GLY A 160 -8.63 10.71 -4.88
N ARG A 161 -7.64 10.34 -4.07
CA ARG A 161 -6.27 10.06 -4.53
C ARG A 161 -5.82 8.66 -4.19
N LEU A 162 -5.15 8.03 -5.15
CA LEU A 162 -4.43 6.77 -4.98
C LEU A 162 -2.92 7.07 -4.95
N TYR A 163 -2.27 6.76 -3.84
CA TYR A 163 -0.84 6.90 -3.60
C TYR A 163 -0.18 5.54 -3.72
N ILE A 164 0.75 5.37 -4.65
CA ILE A 164 1.39 4.10 -4.96
C ILE A 164 2.89 4.22 -4.79
N ILE A 165 3.48 3.28 -4.07
CA ILE A 165 4.93 3.05 -4.01
C ILE A 165 5.13 1.57 -4.33
N THR A 166 5.76 1.26 -5.44
CA THR A 166 5.99 -0.11 -5.89
C THR A 166 7.42 -0.29 -6.42
N MET A 167 7.91 -1.51 -6.51
CA MET A 167 9.24 -1.82 -7.01
C MET A 167 9.38 -1.39 -8.48
N SER A 168 10.42 -0.64 -8.79
CA SER A 168 10.79 -0.27 -10.16
C SER A 168 11.67 -1.34 -10.82
N GLN A 169 11.91 -1.17 -12.13
CA GLN A 169 12.87 -2.01 -12.86
C GLN A 169 14.34 -1.80 -12.44
N TYR A 170 14.64 -0.72 -11.72
CA TYR A 170 15.98 -0.39 -11.23
C TYR A 170 16.23 -0.83 -9.79
N ASN A 171 15.23 -1.43 -9.12
CA ASN A 171 15.36 -1.83 -7.74
C ASN A 171 16.58 -2.74 -7.53
N TYR A 172 17.36 -2.45 -6.47
CA TYR A 172 18.58 -3.20 -6.14
C TYR A 172 18.35 -4.69 -5.88
N ALA A 173 17.14 -5.09 -5.52
CA ALA A 173 16.76 -6.49 -5.32
C ALA A 173 16.53 -7.25 -6.62
N ASN A 174 16.45 -6.56 -7.76
CA ASN A 174 16.28 -7.20 -9.06
C ASN A 174 17.50 -8.06 -9.43
N PRO A 175 17.29 -9.21 -10.11
CA PRO A 175 18.40 -10.02 -10.59
C PRO A 175 19.35 -9.24 -11.51
N LYS A 176 20.63 -9.59 -11.48
CA LYS A 176 21.61 -9.02 -12.41
C LYS A 176 21.16 -9.15 -13.87
N GLY A 177 21.20 -8.06 -14.62
CA GLY A 177 20.73 -8.02 -16.02
C GLY A 177 19.22 -7.81 -16.18
N PHE A 178 18.49 -7.63 -15.08
CA PHE A 178 17.04 -7.47 -15.14
C PHE A 178 16.59 -6.25 -15.95
N SER A 179 17.30 -5.13 -15.86
CA SER A 179 16.98 -3.93 -16.62
C SER A 179 17.08 -4.16 -18.13
N GLU A 180 18.06 -4.97 -18.58
CA GLU A 180 18.19 -5.33 -19.99
C GLU A 180 17.04 -6.25 -20.44
N PHE A 181 16.69 -7.25 -19.64
CA PHE A 181 15.52 -8.11 -19.84
C PHE A 181 14.25 -7.28 -19.94
N TYR A 182 14.02 -6.39 -19.00
CA TYR A 182 12.88 -5.47 -18.95
C TYR A 182 12.77 -4.63 -20.24
N ASN A 183 13.87 -3.98 -20.64
CA ASN A 183 13.92 -3.17 -21.86
C ASN A 183 13.64 -3.99 -23.12
N ASN A 184 14.04 -5.25 -23.14
CA ASN A 184 13.75 -6.15 -24.27
C ASN A 184 12.27 -6.54 -24.33
N GLU A 185 11.59 -6.70 -23.18
CA GLU A 185 10.14 -6.90 -23.12
C GLU A 185 9.38 -5.67 -23.62
N ILE A 186 9.80 -4.46 -23.23
CA ILE A 186 9.23 -3.19 -23.76
C ILE A 186 9.36 -3.14 -25.28
N LYS A 187 10.55 -3.44 -25.84
CA LYS A 187 10.78 -3.44 -27.30
C LYS A 187 9.91 -4.44 -28.03
N LYS A 188 9.55 -5.56 -27.39
CA LYS A 188 8.65 -6.59 -27.95
C LYS A 188 7.17 -6.23 -27.79
N GLY A 189 6.84 -5.11 -27.13
CA GLY A 189 5.46 -4.68 -26.90
C GLY A 189 4.73 -5.49 -25.81
N VAL A 190 5.46 -6.10 -24.87
CA VAL A 190 4.83 -6.78 -23.73
C VAL A 190 4.03 -5.76 -22.93
N GLU A 191 2.76 -6.05 -22.69
CA GLU A 191 1.84 -5.12 -22.02
C GLU A 191 2.21 -4.87 -20.55
N PHE A 192 2.61 -5.92 -19.84
CA PHE A 192 3.07 -5.86 -18.44
C PHE A 192 4.47 -6.48 -18.35
N PRO A 193 5.51 -5.73 -18.72
CA PRO A 193 6.89 -6.19 -18.60
C PRO A 193 7.32 -6.22 -17.14
N GLY A 194 8.38 -6.95 -16.84
CA GLY A 194 9.01 -6.92 -15.52
C GLY A 194 8.57 -8.00 -14.54
N MET A 195 7.97 -9.09 -15.04
CA MET A 195 7.65 -10.25 -14.19
C MET A 195 8.89 -11.06 -13.84
N ILE A 196 9.10 -11.28 -12.54
CA ILE A 196 10.18 -12.10 -11.97
C ILE A 196 9.53 -13.34 -11.35
N ASN A 197 9.61 -14.48 -12.03
CA ASN A 197 8.86 -15.69 -11.64
C ASN A 197 9.55 -16.53 -10.56
N ASP A 198 10.83 -16.34 -10.33
CA ASP A 198 11.65 -17.17 -9.44
C ASP A 198 12.47 -16.33 -8.45
N TYR A 199 11.91 -15.22 -7.98
CA TYR A 199 12.56 -14.40 -6.96
C TYR A 199 12.68 -15.21 -5.66
N LYS A 200 13.89 -15.33 -5.16
CA LYS A 200 14.15 -16.03 -3.88
C LYS A 200 14.39 -15.01 -2.78
N PHE A 201 13.60 -15.10 -1.74
CA PHE A 201 13.82 -14.35 -0.50
C PHE A 201 13.80 -15.35 0.67
N LYS A 202 14.93 -15.48 1.37
CA LYS A 202 15.18 -16.55 2.32
C LYS A 202 15.01 -17.92 1.63
N ASP A 203 14.18 -18.81 2.14
CA ASP A 203 13.94 -20.15 1.60
C ASP A 203 12.66 -20.22 0.73
N GLU A 204 11.98 -19.08 0.53
CA GLU A 204 10.73 -19.02 -0.22
C GLU A 204 10.92 -18.43 -1.62
N LYS A 205 10.08 -18.87 -2.55
CA LYS A 205 10.00 -18.34 -3.90
C LYS A 205 8.80 -17.42 -4.04
N TYR A 206 9.02 -16.25 -4.60
CA TYR A 206 8.00 -15.26 -4.89
C TYR A 206 7.92 -14.99 -6.40
N VAL A 207 6.73 -14.60 -6.83
CA VAL A 207 6.55 -13.90 -8.11
C VAL A 207 6.51 -12.43 -7.78
N LEU A 208 7.42 -11.66 -8.36
CA LEU A 208 7.44 -10.21 -8.22
C LEU A 208 7.20 -9.55 -9.58
N HIS A 209 6.67 -8.35 -9.55
CA HIS A 209 6.40 -7.53 -10.71
C HIS A 209 7.05 -6.15 -10.54
N ALA A 210 8.11 -5.88 -11.27
CA ALA A 210 8.69 -4.54 -11.32
C ALA A 210 7.82 -3.66 -12.22
N ILE A 211 7.10 -2.72 -11.61
CA ILE A 211 6.14 -1.87 -12.31
C ILE A 211 6.75 -0.49 -12.54
N ASP A 212 7.00 -0.15 -13.80
CA ASP A 212 7.59 1.12 -14.16
C ASP A 212 6.54 2.27 -14.27
N PRO A 213 7.00 3.53 -14.37
CA PRO A 213 6.13 4.67 -14.56
C PRO A 213 5.20 4.58 -15.77
N VAL A 214 5.65 3.98 -16.89
CA VAL A 214 4.86 3.88 -18.13
C VAL A 214 3.70 2.89 -17.96
N VAL A 215 3.97 1.73 -17.35
CA VAL A 215 2.93 0.75 -17.03
C VAL A 215 1.92 1.37 -16.06
N MET A 216 2.41 2.06 -15.03
CA MET A 216 1.54 2.69 -14.03
C MET A 216 0.64 3.76 -14.64
N MET A 217 1.17 4.61 -15.51
CA MET A 217 0.40 5.64 -16.19
C MET A 217 -0.65 5.04 -17.13
N ARG A 218 -0.27 4.00 -17.88
CA ARG A 218 -1.18 3.30 -18.81
C ARG A 218 -2.35 2.66 -18.06
N VAL A 219 -2.07 1.94 -16.98
CA VAL A 219 -3.10 1.32 -16.15
C VAL A 219 -4.00 2.37 -15.50
N GLY A 220 -3.41 3.45 -14.97
CA GLY A 220 -4.18 4.57 -14.42
C GLY A 220 -5.15 5.14 -15.42
N ASN A 221 -4.68 5.49 -16.61
CA ASN A 221 -5.51 6.04 -17.68
C ASN A 221 -6.61 5.07 -18.15
N LYS A 222 -6.31 3.77 -18.24
CA LYS A 222 -7.28 2.73 -18.63
C LYS A 222 -8.52 2.73 -17.73
N TYR A 223 -8.34 3.00 -16.44
CA TYR A 223 -9.41 3.02 -15.44
C TYR A 223 -9.94 4.41 -15.11
N GLY A 224 -9.53 5.44 -15.84
CA GLY A 224 -10.09 6.80 -15.72
C GLY A 224 -9.38 7.69 -14.69
N PHE A 225 -8.22 7.29 -14.20
CA PHE A 225 -7.42 8.16 -13.34
C PHE A 225 -6.68 9.23 -14.15
N ILE A 226 -6.58 10.41 -13.56
CA ILE A 226 -5.62 11.44 -13.98
C ILE A 226 -4.32 11.21 -13.22
N CYS A 227 -3.20 11.10 -13.94
CA CYS A 227 -1.88 11.02 -13.32
C CYS A 227 -1.45 12.42 -12.87
N LYS A 228 -1.46 12.67 -11.56
CA LYS A 228 -1.02 13.94 -10.96
C LYS A 228 0.49 14.00 -10.76
N LYS A 229 1.10 12.88 -10.39
CA LYS A 229 2.53 12.73 -10.14
C LYS A 229 2.94 11.32 -10.50
N ILE A 230 4.08 11.17 -11.15
CA ILE A 230 4.73 9.89 -11.34
C ILE A 230 6.24 10.12 -11.44
N GLU A 231 7.00 9.36 -10.68
CA GLU A 231 8.46 9.49 -10.60
C GLU A 231 9.10 8.19 -10.16
N LEU A 232 10.39 8.07 -10.40
CA LEU A 232 11.24 7.12 -9.70
C LEU A 232 11.77 7.80 -8.45
N SER A 233 11.75 7.13 -7.30
CA SER A 233 12.17 7.74 -6.03
C SER A 233 12.45 6.71 -4.96
N GLY A 234 13.38 7.06 -4.06
CA GLY A 234 13.72 6.25 -2.89
C GLY A 234 14.70 5.12 -3.17
N GLY A 235 15.19 4.52 -2.08
CA GLY A 235 16.23 3.51 -2.11
C GLY A 235 17.63 4.12 -2.11
N LYS A 236 18.61 3.36 -2.58
CA LYS A 236 20.03 3.74 -2.52
C LYS A 236 20.38 4.78 -3.58
N ASP A 237 19.87 4.60 -4.80
CA ASP A 237 20.20 5.41 -5.97
C ASP A 237 19.00 6.30 -6.40
N ASP A 238 17.99 6.43 -5.52
CA ASP A 238 16.75 7.23 -5.68
C ASP A 238 15.85 6.80 -6.84
N ASP A 239 15.98 5.56 -7.31
CA ASP A 239 15.19 4.99 -8.42
C ASP A 239 14.63 3.59 -8.13
N ASP A 240 14.77 3.11 -6.90
CA ASP A 240 14.30 1.77 -6.48
C ASP A 240 12.79 1.59 -6.59
N TYR A 241 12.03 2.68 -6.51
CA TYR A 241 10.57 2.61 -6.52
C TYR A 241 9.94 3.49 -7.61
N THR A 242 8.91 2.96 -8.24
CA THR A 242 7.92 3.76 -8.97
C THR A 242 6.92 4.33 -7.97
N CYS A 243 6.83 5.64 -7.94
CA CYS A 243 5.98 6.42 -7.07
C CYS A 243 4.93 7.16 -7.89
N ALA A 244 3.64 7.02 -7.56
CA ALA A 244 2.57 7.66 -8.31
C ALA A 244 1.48 8.25 -7.40
N ILE A 245 0.90 9.37 -7.83
CA ILE A 245 -0.36 9.91 -7.34
C ILE A 245 -1.34 9.94 -8.50
N LEU A 246 -2.33 9.07 -8.43
CA LEU A 246 -3.42 9.00 -9.38
C LEU A 246 -4.67 9.63 -8.74
N VAL A 247 -5.41 10.42 -9.50
CA VAL A 247 -6.59 11.15 -9.01
C VAL A 247 -7.81 10.67 -9.77
N LYS A 248 -8.89 10.35 -9.07
CA LYS A 248 -10.19 10.09 -9.70
C LYS A 248 -10.75 11.39 -10.24
N ASP A 249 -10.99 11.43 -11.55
CA ASP A 249 -11.59 12.61 -12.17
C ASP A 249 -13.00 12.87 -11.65
N TYR A 250 -13.38 14.13 -11.63
CA TYR A 250 -14.73 14.59 -11.30
C TYR A 250 -15.74 14.38 -12.44
N HIS A 251 -15.24 14.26 -13.69
CA HIS A 251 -16.04 14.34 -14.91
C HIS A 251 -16.31 13.02 -15.63
N HIS A 252 -15.97 11.86 -14.98
CA HIS A 252 -16.26 10.53 -15.55
C HIS A 252 -17.16 9.70 -14.63
#